data_0cf9cfe862a776082a75833c4db85c9d
#
_entry.id   0cf9cfe862a776082a75833c4db85c9d
#
_cell.length_a   1.000
_cell.length_b   1.000
_cell.length_c   1.000
_cell.angle_alpha   90.00
_cell.angle_beta   90.00
_cell.angle_gamma   90.00
#
_symmetry.space_group_name_H-M   'P 1'
#
loop_
_entity.id
_entity.type
_entity.pdbx_description
1 polymer ?
#
loop_
_entity_poly.entity_id
_entity_poly.type
_entity_poly.pdbx_seq_one_letter_code
_entity_poly.pdbx_strand_id
1 'polypeptide(L)'
;MAQFPDLLVVDDEPEYREVLAQRLRRRGFPVTEAPDGALALKETENRQFAAAVIDLMMPGMSGLELLEKLKAGDPECEVIMLTGSGTIETAVKAMKLGAYDFLTKPCSMPEFDALIDKAVDRRRLTQENVRLKEVLQRKQPQNEMIGESPALKEVWRLIERAGPTDKAILIQGESGTGKELVARALHRRSSRAEQPLVAINCAALSETLLESELFGHEKGAFTGAVAAKPGFFEIADGGTLFIDEIGEMPGSLQAKLLRVLEDGSMRRVGSVKERRVDVRLLRFAVPNRRWFLRSIRHSLTISRRCSWGTSSKC
;
A
#
# COMPACT_ATOMS: atom_id res chain seq x y z
N MET A 1 -16.62 -24.57 2.44
CA MET A 1 -16.57 -24.29 3.88
C MET A 1 -15.37 -23.42 4.13
N ALA A 2 -15.50 -22.27 4.75
CA ALA A 2 -14.36 -21.44 5.11
C ALA A 2 -13.53 -22.20 6.15
N GLN A 3 -12.30 -22.52 5.84
CA GLN A 3 -11.38 -23.20 6.74
C GLN A 3 -10.92 -22.15 7.76
N PHE A 4 -11.20 -22.37 9.04
CA PHE A 4 -10.67 -21.51 10.10
C PHE A 4 -9.14 -21.58 10.11
N PRO A 5 -8.43 -20.47 10.34
CA PRO A 5 -6.98 -20.48 10.37
C PRO A 5 -6.45 -21.15 11.63
N ASP A 6 -5.26 -21.75 11.52
CA ASP A 6 -4.57 -22.39 12.62
C ASP A 6 -4.11 -21.38 13.67
N LEU A 7 -4.27 -21.71 14.95
CA LEU A 7 -3.82 -20.94 16.09
C LEU A 7 -2.80 -21.72 16.90
N LEU A 8 -1.84 -21.02 17.51
CA LEU A 8 -0.83 -21.58 18.40
C LEU A 8 -1.08 -21.10 19.84
N VAL A 9 -1.06 -22.01 20.81
CA VAL A 9 -1.14 -21.68 22.24
C VAL A 9 0.10 -22.20 22.92
N VAL A 10 0.88 -21.34 23.54
CA VAL A 10 2.14 -21.65 24.19
C VAL A 10 2.09 -21.18 25.66
N ASP A 11 2.11 -22.15 26.57
CA ASP A 11 2.02 -21.90 27.99
C ASP A 11 2.60 -23.11 28.73
N ASP A 12 3.42 -22.91 29.76
CA ASP A 12 4.00 -24.01 30.49
C ASP A 12 3.02 -24.62 31.52
N GLU A 13 1.96 -23.91 31.91
CA GLU A 13 0.88 -24.41 32.75
C GLU A 13 -0.11 -25.29 31.96
N PRO A 14 -0.12 -26.63 32.13
CA PRO A 14 -0.95 -27.53 31.29
C PRO A 14 -2.44 -27.23 31.38
N GLU A 15 -2.93 -26.96 32.61
CA GLU A 15 -4.35 -26.70 32.84
C GLU A 15 -4.82 -25.42 32.13
N TYR A 16 -4.04 -24.34 32.23
CA TYR A 16 -4.39 -23.07 31.62
C TYR A 16 -4.31 -23.15 30.09
N ARG A 17 -3.26 -23.79 29.57
CA ARG A 17 -3.08 -24.04 28.14
C ARG A 17 -4.26 -24.83 27.56
N GLU A 18 -4.68 -25.92 28.23
CA GLU A 18 -5.79 -26.73 27.79
C GLU A 18 -7.12 -25.96 27.80
N VAL A 19 -7.39 -25.14 28.81
CA VAL A 19 -8.60 -24.30 28.89
C VAL A 19 -8.68 -23.34 27.70
N LEU A 20 -7.60 -22.65 27.37
CA LEU A 20 -7.54 -21.76 26.23
C LEU A 20 -7.71 -22.50 24.91
N ALA A 21 -7.00 -23.62 24.74
CA ALA A 21 -7.08 -24.43 23.53
C ALA A 21 -8.48 -25.01 23.32
N GLN A 22 -9.13 -25.55 24.34
CA GLN A 22 -10.50 -26.03 24.28
C GLN A 22 -11.50 -24.91 23.93
N ARG A 23 -11.30 -23.72 24.51
CA ARG A 23 -12.12 -22.55 24.18
C ARG A 23 -12.07 -22.21 22.70
N LEU A 24 -10.88 -22.12 22.13
CA LEU A 24 -10.66 -21.82 20.72
C LEU A 24 -11.21 -22.94 19.79
N ARG A 25 -10.98 -24.22 20.16
CA ARG A 25 -11.53 -25.37 19.42
C ARG A 25 -13.06 -25.37 19.38
N ARG A 26 -13.72 -25.03 20.50
CA ARG A 26 -15.20 -24.89 20.54
C ARG A 26 -15.73 -23.81 19.61
N ARG A 27 -14.91 -22.79 19.33
CA ARG A 27 -15.20 -21.74 18.37
C ARG A 27 -14.87 -22.12 16.92
N GLY A 28 -14.33 -23.33 16.70
CA GLY A 28 -14.05 -23.88 15.39
C GLY A 28 -12.61 -23.70 14.90
N PHE A 29 -11.73 -23.07 15.68
CA PHE A 29 -10.32 -22.89 15.29
C PHE A 29 -9.54 -24.21 15.48
N PRO A 30 -8.72 -24.62 14.47
CA PRO A 30 -7.65 -25.58 14.68
C PRO A 30 -6.61 -24.99 15.63
N VAL A 31 -6.22 -25.73 16.67
CA VAL A 31 -5.29 -25.24 17.69
C VAL A 31 -4.17 -26.22 17.89
N THR A 32 -2.95 -25.74 17.77
CA THR A 32 -1.71 -26.43 18.17
C THR A 32 -1.29 -25.93 19.54
N GLU A 33 -0.93 -26.85 20.42
CA GLU A 33 -0.46 -26.55 21.78
C GLU A 33 1.03 -26.83 21.88
N ALA A 34 1.76 -25.96 22.57
CA ALA A 34 3.15 -26.16 22.90
C ALA A 34 3.40 -25.81 24.39
N PRO A 35 4.06 -26.69 25.14
CA PRO A 35 4.36 -26.43 26.54
C PRO A 35 5.55 -25.49 26.76
N ASP A 36 6.32 -25.22 25.71
CA ASP A 36 7.50 -24.35 25.77
C ASP A 36 7.82 -23.70 24.42
N GLY A 37 8.72 -22.74 24.44
CA GLY A 37 9.11 -21.98 23.25
C GLY A 37 9.88 -22.81 22.21
N ALA A 38 10.60 -23.86 22.59
CA ALA A 38 11.36 -24.69 21.66
C ALA A 38 10.45 -25.57 20.82
N LEU A 39 9.44 -26.19 21.43
CA LEU A 39 8.40 -26.94 20.73
C LEU A 39 7.52 -26.03 19.88
N ALA A 40 7.18 -24.85 20.38
CA ALA A 40 6.45 -23.84 19.60
C ALA A 40 7.17 -23.49 18.28
N LEU A 41 8.47 -23.22 18.32
CA LEU A 41 9.27 -22.94 17.13
C LEU A 41 9.31 -24.13 16.15
N LYS A 42 9.43 -25.32 16.65
CA LYS A 42 9.40 -26.54 15.81
C LYS A 42 8.08 -26.71 15.07
N GLU A 43 6.96 -26.37 15.71
CA GLU A 43 5.65 -26.40 15.05
C GLU A 43 5.56 -25.34 13.94
N THR A 44 6.21 -24.17 14.10
CA THR A 44 6.21 -23.12 13.09
C THR A 44 7.06 -23.43 11.84
N GLU A 45 8.01 -24.37 11.94
CA GLU A 45 8.75 -24.85 10.75
C GLU A 45 7.85 -25.56 9.73
N ASN A 46 6.78 -26.20 10.20
CA ASN A 46 5.91 -27.02 9.38
C ASN A 46 4.53 -26.40 9.11
N ARG A 47 4.15 -25.34 9.85
CA ARG A 47 2.81 -24.74 9.79
C ARG A 47 2.88 -23.24 9.94
N GLN A 48 1.96 -22.55 9.28
CA GLN A 48 1.73 -21.11 9.48
C GLN A 48 0.53 -20.92 10.40
N PHE A 49 0.69 -20.04 11.38
CA PHE A 49 -0.36 -19.70 12.33
C PHE A 49 -0.89 -18.29 12.08
N ALA A 50 -2.20 -18.11 12.11
CA ALA A 50 -2.78 -16.77 11.98
C ALA A 50 -2.54 -15.92 13.22
N ALA A 51 -2.65 -16.56 14.39
CA ALA A 51 -2.29 -15.93 15.65
C ALA A 51 -1.65 -16.94 16.61
N ALA A 52 -0.80 -16.42 17.48
CA ALA A 52 -0.20 -17.17 18.57
C ALA A 52 -0.53 -16.50 19.91
N VAL A 53 -0.90 -17.30 20.89
CA VAL A 53 -1.09 -16.89 22.30
C VAL A 53 0.08 -17.43 23.07
N ILE A 54 0.89 -16.56 23.68
CA ILE A 54 2.19 -16.94 24.29
C ILE A 54 2.26 -16.43 25.72
N ASP A 55 2.52 -17.34 26.65
CA ASP A 55 2.86 -16.92 28.00
C ASP A 55 4.23 -16.20 28.06
N LEU A 56 4.27 -15.13 28.83
CA LEU A 56 5.48 -14.34 29.02
C LEU A 56 6.56 -15.09 29.79
N MET A 57 6.16 -15.83 30.83
CA MET A 57 7.06 -16.46 31.81
C MET A 57 7.07 -17.97 31.65
N MET A 58 7.95 -18.46 30.80
CA MET A 58 8.12 -19.91 30.59
C MET A 58 9.54 -20.35 30.94
N PRO A 59 9.74 -21.61 31.40
CA PRO A 59 11.07 -22.17 31.63
C PRO A 59 11.89 -22.27 30.33
N GLY A 60 13.18 -21.96 30.44
CA GLY A 60 14.09 -22.02 29.28
C GLY A 60 14.00 -20.79 28.38
N MET A 61 13.16 -20.84 27.35
CA MET A 61 12.95 -19.71 26.44
C MET A 61 11.80 -18.85 26.95
N SER A 62 12.06 -17.58 27.20
CA SER A 62 11.02 -16.62 27.60
C SER A 62 10.03 -16.33 26.44
N GLY A 63 8.80 -15.94 26.78
CA GLY A 63 7.81 -15.55 25.77
C GLY A 63 8.25 -14.38 24.88
N LEU A 64 9.08 -13.46 25.40
CA LEU A 64 9.65 -12.36 24.60
C LEU A 64 10.67 -12.85 23.57
N GLU A 65 11.51 -13.80 23.92
CA GLU A 65 12.47 -14.43 22.99
C GLU A 65 11.75 -15.24 21.91
N LEU A 66 10.67 -15.92 22.29
CA LEU A 66 9.81 -16.63 21.34
C LEU A 66 9.11 -15.68 20.38
N LEU A 67 8.55 -14.57 20.89
CA LEU A 67 7.94 -13.51 20.07
C LEU A 67 8.92 -12.98 19.02
N GLU A 68 10.15 -12.66 19.42
CA GLU A 68 11.17 -12.13 18.51
C GLU A 68 11.50 -13.13 17.38
N LYS A 69 11.67 -14.40 17.71
CA LYS A 69 11.95 -15.46 16.73
C LYS A 69 10.76 -15.73 15.82
N LEU A 70 9.54 -15.75 16.35
CA LEU A 70 8.32 -15.91 15.56
C LEU A 70 8.16 -14.77 14.55
N LYS A 71 8.36 -13.52 15.00
CA LYS A 71 8.26 -12.35 14.13
C LYS A 71 9.38 -12.28 13.08
N ALA A 72 10.55 -12.84 13.37
CA ALA A 72 11.62 -12.99 12.39
C ALA A 72 11.29 -14.04 11.29
N GLY A 73 10.61 -15.13 11.64
CA GLY A 73 10.22 -16.19 10.72
C GLY A 73 8.91 -15.92 9.98
N ASP A 74 7.89 -15.42 10.66
CA ASP A 74 6.59 -15.05 10.11
C ASP A 74 6.14 -13.69 10.70
N PRO A 75 6.52 -12.57 10.08
CA PRO A 75 6.13 -11.22 10.56
C PRO A 75 4.63 -10.99 10.62
N GLU A 76 3.85 -11.75 9.83
CA GLU A 76 2.40 -11.61 9.76
C GLU A 76 1.63 -12.41 10.81
N CYS A 77 2.27 -13.35 11.53
CA CYS A 77 1.65 -14.05 12.65
C CYS A 77 1.34 -13.04 13.78
N GLU A 78 0.08 -12.88 14.14
CA GLU A 78 -0.32 -11.96 15.19
C GLU A 78 -0.12 -12.59 16.56
N VAL A 79 0.70 -11.97 17.42
CA VAL A 79 1.07 -12.57 18.72
C VAL A 79 0.39 -11.82 19.86
N ILE A 80 -0.38 -12.54 20.67
CA ILE A 80 -1.00 -12.05 21.91
C ILE A 80 -0.20 -12.61 23.07
N MET A 81 0.33 -11.71 23.90
CA MET A 81 1.12 -12.10 25.08
C MET A 81 0.21 -12.29 26.30
N LEU A 82 0.42 -13.36 27.04
CA LEU A 82 -0.21 -13.58 28.36
C LEU A 82 0.80 -13.28 29.46
N THR A 83 0.35 -12.70 30.55
CA THR A 83 1.22 -12.39 31.68
C THR A 83 0.52 -12.53 33.04
N GLY A 84 1.10 -13.29 33.97
CA GLY A 84 0.61 -13.43 35.33
C GLY A 84 0.96 -12.26 36.26
N SER A 85 2.04 -11.53 35.96
CA SER A 85 2.50 -10.39 36.75
C SER A 85 3.36 -9.44 35.94
N GLY A 86 2.84 -9.07 34.72
CA GLY A 86 3.55 -8.18 33.82
C GLY A 86 3.64 -6.76 34.36
N THR A 87 4.88 -6.25 34.43
CA THR A 87 5.08 -4.81 34.60
C THR A 87 4.73 -4.07 33.32
N ILE A 88 4.39 -2.80 33.43
CA ILE A 88 4.17 -1.92 32.26
C ILE A 88 5.37 -1.98 31.30
N GLU A 89 6.58 -2.13 31.85
CA GLU A 89 7.82 -2.22 31.07
C GLU A 89 7.88 -3.45 30.16
N THR A 90 7.44 -4.63 30.67
CA THR A 90 7.41 -5.87 29.88
C THR A 90 6.35 -5.82 28.78
N ALA A 91 5.19 -5.25 29.06
CA ALA A 91 4.16 -5.02 28.04
C ALA A 91 4.66 -4.08 26.93
N VAL A 92 5.27 -2.95 27.31
CA VAL A 92 5.88 -2.01 26.34
C VAL A 92 6.97 -2.67 25.51
N LYS A 93 7.80 -3.54 26.11
CA LYS A 93 8.83 -4.29 25.40
C LYS A 93 8.21 -5.26 24.37
N ALA A 94 7.18 -6.01 24.77
CA ALA A 94 6.46 -6.90 23.88
C ALA A 94 5.85 -6.16 22.66
N MET A 95 5.21 -5.02 22.92
CA MET A 95 4.65 -4.18 21.84
C MET A 95 5.73 -3.65 20.87
N LYS A 96 6.90 -3.25 21.38
CA LYS A 96 8.05 -2.84 20.56
C LYS A 96 8.62 -3.98 19.71
N LEU A 97 8.55 -5.21 20.17
CA LEU A 97 8.97 -6.42 19.46
C LEU A 97 7.91 -6.91 18.46
N GLY A 98 6.76 -6.22 18.36
CA GLY A 98 5.73 -6.52 17.38
C GLY A 98 4.62 -7.44 17.90
N ALA A 99 4.41 -7.56 19.20
CA ALA A 99 3.20 -8.18 19.73
C ALA A 99 1.97 -7.42 19.25
N TYR A 100 0.89 -8.13 18.96
CA TYR A 100 -0.39 -7.54 18.59
C TYR A 100 -1.05 -6.85 19.79
N ASP A 101 -1.07 -7.58 20.93
CA ASP A 101 -1.60 -7.09 22.19
C ASP A 101 -1.11 -7.97 23.35
N PHE A 102 -1.50 -7.62 24.59
CA PHE A 102 -1.23 -8.42 25.78
C PHE A 102 -2.45 -8.54 26.67
N LEU A 103 -2.54 -9.63 27.43
CA LEU A 103 -3.59 -9.90 28.43
C LEU A 103 -2.96 -10.30 29.73
N THR A 104 -3.55 -9.86 30.86
CA THR A 104 -3.14 -10.29 32.19
C THR A 104 -3.88 -11.55 32.63
N LYS A 105 -3.17 -12.53 33.19
CA LYS A 105 -3.76 -13.71 33.82
C LYS A 105 -4.26 -13.34 35.24
N PRO A 106 -5.48 -13.77 35.65
CA PRO A 106 -6.49 -14.42 34.84
C PRO A 106 -7.19 -13.44 33.92
N CYS A 107 -7.29 -13.77 32.61
CA CYS A 107 -7.99 -12.93 31.64
C CYS A 107 -9.47 -13.28 31.57
N SER A 108 -10.29 -12.29 31.22
CA SER A 108 -11.70 -12.54 30.93
C SER A 108 -11.84 -13.24 29.58
N MET A 109 -12.64 -14.32 29.53
CA MET A 109 -12.82 -15.06 28.28
C MET A 109 -13.46 -14.22 27.15
N PRO A 110 -14.41 -13.30 27.41
CA PRO A 110 -14.90 -12.39 26.35
C PRO A 110 -13.83 -11.47 25.78
N GLU A 111 -12.92 -10.96 26.60
CA GLU A 111 -11.80 -10.12 26.18
C GLU A 111 -10.80 -10.91 25.33
N PHE A 112 -10.44 -12.11 25.79
CA PHE A 112 -9.60 -13.05 25.06
C PHE A 112 -10.19 -13.35 23.67
N ASP A 113 -11.48 -13.71 23.60
CA ASP A 113 -12.16 -14.00 22.34
C ASP A 113 -12.14 -12.81 21.40
N ALA A 114 -12.41 -11.60 21.90
CA ALA A 114 -12.41 -10.39 21.09
C ALA A 114 -11.03 -10.05 20.52
N LEU A 115 -9.96 -10.33 21.26
CA LEU A 115 -8.59 -10.12 20.79
C LEU A 115 -8.20 -11.14 19.72
N ILE A 116 -8.56 -12.41 19.92
CA ILE A 116 -8.33 -13.45 18.91
C ILE A 116 -9.03 -13.09 17.59
N ASP A 117 -10.31 -12.67 17.64
CA ASP A 117 -11.05 -12.30 16.44
C ASP A 117 -10.36 -11.15 15.69
N LYS A 118 -9.97 -10.11 16.41
CA LYS A 118 -9.26 -8.95 15.81
C LYS A 118 -7.91 -9.35 15.21
N ALA A 119 -7.14 -10.20 15.90
CA ALA A 119 -5.84 -10.67 15.44
C ALA A 119 -5.99 -11.51 14.14
N VAL A 120 -6.94 -12.45 14.13
CA VAL A 120 -7.25 -13.29 12.95
C VAL A 120 -7.75 -12.44 11.79
N ASP A 121 -8.65 -11.49 12.03
CA ASP A 121 -9.15 -10.58 10.99
C ASP A 121 -8.04 -9.72 10.41
N ARG A 122 -7.15 -9.19 11.24
CA ARG A 122 -5.99 -8.43 10.77
C ARG A 122 -5.10 -9.25 9.84
N ARG A 123 -4.75 -10.48 10.25
CA ARG A 123 -3.98 -11.41 9.40
C ARG A 123 -4.68 -11.66 8.07
N ARG A 124 -5.98 -11.96 8.10
CA ARG A 124 -6.78 -12.20 6.89
C ARG A 124 -6.75 -11.00 5.94
N LEU A 125 -6.97 -9.79 6.46
CA LEU A 125 -6.93 -8.56 5.66
C LEU A 125 -5.55 -8.30 5.05
N THR A 126 -4.49 -8.58 5.79
CA THR A 126 -3.11 -8.44 5.30
C THR A 126 -2.85 -9.44 4.15
N GLN A 127 -3.21 -10.70 4.32
CA GLN A 127 -3.06 -11.73 3.28
C GLN A 127 -3.91 -11.44 2.04
N GLU A 128 -5.16 -10.99 2.23
CA GLU A 128 -6.02 -10.60 1.11
C GLU A 128 -5.44 -9.41 0.34
N ASN A 129 -4.86 -8.43 1.04
CA ASN A 129 -4.20 -7.28 0.43
C ASN A 129 -2.97 -7.71 -0.39
N VAL A 130 -2.13 -8.61 0.15
CA VAL A 130 -0.98 -9.18 -0.58
C VAL A 130 -1.46 -9.93 -1.82
N ARG A 131 -2.43 -10.81 -1.67
CA ARG A 131 -3.02 -11.56 -2.79
C ARG A 131 -3.61 -10.67 -3.86
N LEU A 132 -4.35 -9.63 -3.48
CA LEU A 132 -4.92 -8.66 -4.43
C LEU A 132 -3.81 -7.89 -5.17
N LYS A 133 -2.76 -7.48 -4.47
CA LYS A 133 -1.57 -6.85 -5.08
C LYS A 133 -0.92 -7.78 -6.10
N GLU A 134 -0.70 -9.05 -5.78
CA GLU A 134 -0.13 -10.03 -6.70
C GLU A 134 -1.01 -10.26 -7.95
N VAL A 135 -2.34 -10.37 -7.77
CA VAL A 135 -3.28 -10.51 -8.90
C VAL A 135 -3.25 -9.27 -9.79
N LEU A 136 -3.19 -8.09 -9.20
CA LEU A 136 -3.08 -6.83 -9.94
C LEU A 136 -1.73 -6.74 -10.68
N GLN A 137 -0.63 -7.14 -10.05
CA GLN A 137 0.70 -7.17 -10.69
C GLN A 137 0.75 -8.17 -11.86
N ARG A 138 0.13 -9.35 -11.72
CA ARG A 138 0.04 -10.36 -12.81
C ARG A 138 -0.84 -9.89 -13.97
N LYS A 139 -1.90 -9.11 -13.68
CA LYS A 139 -2.80 -8.54 -14.69
C LYS A 139 -2.25 -7.27 -15.34
N GLN A 140 -1.29 -6.59 -14.73
CA GLN A 140 -0.59 -5.52 -15.41
C GLN A 140 0.30 -6.16 -16.48
N PRO A 141 0.04 -5.92 -17.78
CA PRO A 141 0.92 -6.40 -18.81
C PRO A 141 2.32 -5.90 -18.46
N GLN A 142 3.30 -6.80 -18.49
CA GLN A 142 4.72 -6.43 -18.45
C GLN A 142 5.02 -5.74 -19.78
N ASN A 143 4.38 -4.59 -20.01
CA ASN A 143 4.67 -3.75 -21.16
C ASN A 143 6.01 -3.07 -20.87
N GLU A 144 7.09 -3.83 -21.02
CA GLU A 144 8.43 -3.29 -21.06
C GLU A 144 8.62 -2.58 -22.38
N MET A 145 9.33 -1.46 -22.33
CA MET A 145 9.77 -0.80 -23.56
C MET A 145 10.80 -1.70 -24.23
N ILE A 146 10.39 -2.36 -25.32
CA ILE A 146 11.25 -3.28 -26.06
C ILE A 146 11.90 -2.52 -27.22
N GLY A 147 13.22 -2.65 -27.35
CA GLY A 147 13.98 -2.09 -28.47
C GLY A 147 15.41 -1.73 -28.09
N GLU A 148 16.29 -1.65 -29.09
CA GLU A 148 17.72 -1.35 -28.93
C GLU A 148 18.16 -0.07 -29.63
N SER A 149 17.22 0.72 -30.16
CA SER A 149 17.56 1.95 -30.87
C SER A 149 18.34 2.92 -29.97
N PRO A 150 19.30 3.67 -30.50
CA PRO A 150 20.08 4.66 -29.72
C PRO A 150 19.17 5.63 -28.96
N ALA A 151 18.07 5.93 -29.56
CA ALA A 151 17.06 6.81 -29.03
C ALA A 151 16.31 6.24 -27.82
N LEU A 152 15.99 4.96 -27.81
CA LEU A 152 15.37 4.29 -26.66
C LEU A 152 16.39 4.15 -25.52
N LYS A 153 17.66 3.89 -25.84
CA LYS A 153 18.74 3.88 -24.85
C LYS A 153 18.88 5.22 -24.14
N GLU A 154 18.71 6.33 -24.86
CA GLU A 154 18.72 7.66 -24.21
C GLU A 154 17.51 7.88 -23.30
N VAL A 155 16.31 7.42 -23.70
CA VAL A 155 15.12 7.44 -22.82
C VAL A 155 15.38 6.63 -21.55
N TRP A 156 15.99 5.45 -21.64
CA TRP A 156 16.34 4.64 -20.49
C TRP A 156 17.32 5.35 -19.55
N ARG A 157 18.36 6.01 -20.08
CA ARG A 157 19.28 6.81 -19.24
C ARG A 157 18.56 7.93 -18.49
N LEU A 158 17.62 8.59 -19.15
CA LEU A 158 16.82 9.63 -18.50
C LEU A 158 15.92 9.04 -17.39
N ILE A 159 15.31 7.87 -17.62
CA ILE A 159 14.52 7.17 -16.62
C ILE A 159 15.36 6.77 -15.41
N GLU A 160 16.56 6.23 -15.62
CA GLU A 160 17.48 5.85 -14.55
C GLU A 160 17.92 7.03 -13.68
N ARG A 161 18.12 8.21 -14.30
CA ARG A 161 18.48 9.42 -13.57
C ARG A 161 17.31 10.09 -12.87
N ALA A 162 16.13 10.09 -13.50
CA ALA A 162 14.95 10.79 -13.00
C ALA A 162 14.09 9.92 -12.08
N GLY A 163 14.11 8.60 -12.25
CA GLY A 163 13.34 7.64 -11.46
C GLY A 163 13.49 7.82 -9.96
N PRO A 164 14.72 7.81 -9.42
CA PRO A 164 14.97 7.93 -7.98
C PRO A 164 14.60 9.30 -7.39
N THR A 165 14.38 10.32 -8.22
CA THR A 165 14.01 11.65 -7.72
C THR A 165 12.51 11.70 -7.40
N ASP A 166 12.14 12.42 -6.36
CA ASP A 166 10.71 12.63 -6.00
C ASP A 166 10.08 13.84 -6.71
N LYS A 167 10.79 14.41 -7.69
CA LYS A 167 10.33 15.58 -8.43
C LYS A 167 9.24 15.23 -9.42
N ALA A 168 8.35 16.18 -9.68
CA ALA A 168 7.39 16.10 -10.76
C ALA A 168 8.12 16.03 -12.12
N ILE A 169 7.69 15.13 -13.02
CA ILE A 169 8.33 14.90 -14.31
C ILE A 169 7.33 15.20 -15.42
N LEU A 170 7.78 15.96 -16.42
CA LEU A 170 7.03 16.19 -17.66
C LEU A 170 7.57 15.26 -18.76
N ILE A 171 6.73 14.37 -19.25
CA ILE A 171 7.01 13.48 -20.37
C ILE A 171 6.45 14.14 -21.64
N GLN A 172 7.27 14.32 -22.68
CA GLN A 172 6.84 14.92 -23.94
C GLN A 172 6.99 13.92 -25.10
N GLY A 173 5.97 13.88 -25.97
CA GLY A 173 5.98 13.02 -27.16
C GLY A 173 4.64 13.06 -27.90
N GLU A 174 4.56 12.52 -29.09
CA GLU A 174 3.32 12.40 -29.88
C GLU A 174 2.37 11.35 -29.28
N SER A 175 1.10 11.36 -29.69
CA SER A 175 0.16 10.32 -29.26
C SER A 175 0.63 8.94 -29.76
N GLY A 176 0.44 7.90 -28.95
CA GLY A 176 0.84 6.52 -29.31
C GLY A 176 2.35 6.21 -29.16
N THR A 177 3.20 7.12 -28.73
CA THR A 177 4.66 6.90 -28.60
C THR A 177 5.10 6.11 -27.35
N GLY A 178 4.17 5.51 -26.62
CA GLY A 178 4.50 4.70 -25.44
C GLY A 178 4.77 5.50 -24.17
N LYS A 179 4.23 6.69 -24.01
CA LYS A 179 4.43 7.57 -22.83
C LYS A 179 4.00 6.93 -21.51
N GLU A 180 2.96 6.14 -21.54
CA GLU A 180 2.51 5.39 -20.36
C GLU A 180 3.58 4.36 -19.93
N LEU A 181 4.28 3.73 -20.88
CA LEU A 181 5.39 2.82 -20.58
C LEU A 181 6.55 3.55 -19.90
N VAL A 182 6.84 4.78 -20.35
CA VAL A 182 7.85 5.64 -19.71
C VAL A 182 7.43 6.01 -18.28
N ALA A 183 6.15 6.37 -18.06
CA ALA A 183 5.62 6.68 -16.73
C ALA A 183 5.70 5.48 -15.79
N ARG A 184 5.33 4.28 -16.26
CA ARG A 184 5.46 3.03 -15.51
C ARG A 184 6.91 2.70 -15.18
N ALA A 185 7.83 2.88 -16.13
CA ALA A 185 9.26 2.65 -15.91
C ALA A 185 9.85 3.65 -14.90
N LEU A 186 9.47 4.93 -14.95
CA LEU A 186 9.85 5.94 -13.97
C LEU A 186 9.36 5.59 -12.55
N HIS A 187 8.11 5.14 -12.43
CA HIS A 187 7.54 4.72 -11.16
C HIS A 187 8.29 3.51 -10.58
N ARG A 188 8.52 2.46 -11.39
CA ARG A 188 9.28 1.26 -10.97
C ARG A 188 10.70 1.56 -10.51
N ARG A 189 11.34 2.63 -11.00
CA ARG A 189 12.69 3.07 -10.61
C ARG A 189 12.68 4.11 -9.49
N SER A 190 11.54 4.38 -8.89
CA SER A 190 11.39 5.36 -7.81
C SER A 190 11.42 4.72 -6.42
N SER A 191 11.58 5.54 -5.39
CA SER A 191 11.40 5.13 -4.00
C SER A 191 9.96 4.71 -3.67
N ARG A 192 8.99 5.01 -4.59
CA ARG A 192 7.57 4.70 -4.45
C ARG A 192 7.13 3.51 -5.32
N ALA A 193 8.07 2.66 -5.77
CA ALA A 193 7.79 1.53 -6.68
C ALA A 193 6.73 0.55 -6.15
N GLU A 194 6.67 0.36 -4.83
CA GLU A 194 5.72 -0.52 -4.14
C GLU A 194 4.38 0.17 -3.80
N GLN A 195 4.29 1.47 -4.07
CA GLN A 195 3.11 2.29 -3.82
C GLN A 195 2.20 2.34 -5.06
N PRO A 196 0.95 2.80 -4.95
CA PRO A 196 0.04 2.84 -6.08
C PRO A 196 0.55 3.77 -7.21
N LEU A 197 0.41 3.30 -8.46
CA LEU A 197 0.49 4.12 -9.67
C LEU A 197 -0.91 4.27 -10.25
N VAL A 198 -1.47 5.46 -10.16
CA VAL A 198 -2.77 5.79 -10.74
C VAL A 198 -2.57 6.56 -12.04
N ALA A 199 -3.28 6.20 -13.09
CA ALA A 199 -3.24 6.89 -14.39
C ALA A 199 -4.60 7.45 -14.76
N ILE A 200 -4.62 8.69 -15.27
CA ILE A 200 -5.83 9.33 -15.80
C ILE A 200 -5.53 10.04 -17.12
N ASN A 201 -6.46 9.95 -18.06
CA ASN A 201 -6.44 10.75 -19.29
C ASN A 201 -7.46 11.89 -19.20
N CYS A 202 -6.99 13.13 -19.28
CA CYS A 202 -7.83 14.33 -19.14
C CYS A 202 -8.78 14.53 -20.33
N ALA A 203 -8.42 14.08 -21.54
CA ALA A 203 -9.28 14.24 -22.72
C ALA A 203 -10.47 13.27 -22.75
N ALA A 204 -10.42 12.20 -21.94
CA ALA A 204 -11.46 11.17 -21.95
C ALA A 204 -12.71 11.54 -21.11
N LEU A 205 -12.66 12.62 -20.33
CA LEU A 205 -13.70 12.97 -19.35
C LEU A 205 -14.20 14.40 -19.53
N SER A 206 -15.48 14.63 -19.24
CA SER A 206 -16.01 16.00 -19.12
C SER A 206 -15.41 16.72 -17.90
N GLU A 207 -15.42 18.06 -17.89
CA GLU A 207 -14.83 18.87 -16.81
C GLU A 207 -15.33 18.45 -15.42
N THR A 208 -16.64 18.29 -15.25
CA THR A 208 -17.26 17.90 -13.96
C THR A 208 -16.87 16.50 -13.51
N LEU A 209 -16.78 15.55 -14.45
CA LEU A 209 -16.32 14.20 -14.15
C LEU A 209 -14.83 14.17 -13.85
N LEU A 210 -14.02 14.90 -14.62
CA LEU A 210 -12.57 15.00 -14.40
C LEU A 210 -12.27 15.59 -13.00
N GLU A 211 -12.99 16.63 -12.59
CA GLU A 211 -12.87 17.20 -11.26
C GLU A 211 -13.22 16.18 -10.17
N SER A 212 -14.35 15.51 -10.32
CA SER A 212 -14.82 14.48 -9.39
C SER A 212 -13.88 13.29 -9.30
N GLU A 213 -13.31 12.83 -10.43
CA GLU A 213 -12.34 11.71 -10.43
C GLU A 213 -11.00 12.12 -9.82
N LEU A 214 -10.50 13.34 -10.12
CA LEU A 214 -9.21 13.80 -9.57
C LEU A 214 -9.28 14.09 -8.07
N PHE A 215 -10.27 14.88 -7.64
CA PHE A 215 -10.32 15.42 -6.28
C PHE A 215 -11.31 14.69 -5.37
N GLY A 216 -12.17 13.81 -5.93
CA GLY A 216 -13.25 13.16 -5.20
C GLY A 216 -14.44 14.10 -4.94
N HIS A 217 -15.52 13.55 -4.44
CA HIS A 217 -16.73 14.32 -4.10
C HIS A 217 -17.38 13.82 -2.83
N GLU A 218 -18.09 14.70 -2.16
CA GLU A 218 -18.99 14.36 -1.06
C GLU A 218 -20.38 14.05 -1.60
N LYS A 219 -21.17 13.33 -0.81
CA LYS A 219 -22.58 13.03 -1.15
C LYS A 219 -23.35 14.35 -1.39
N GLY A 220 -24.06 14.45 -2.52
CA GLY A 220 -24.85 15.63 -2.89
C GLY A 220 -24.06 16.77 -3.53
N ALA A 221 -22.78 16.59 -3.86
CA ALA A 221 -21.94 17.63 -4.46
C ALA A 221 -22.40 18.07 -5.87
N PHE A 222 -23.06 17.19 -6.60
CA PHE A 222 -23.69 17.45 -7.91
C PHE A 222 -24.83 16.45 -8.17
N THR A 223 -25.63 16.69 -9.20
CA THR A 223 -26.72 15.79 -9.61
C THR A 223 -26.15 14.42 -9.99
N GLY A 224 -26.45 13.39 -9.21
CA GLY A 224 -25.89 12.04 -9.36
C GLY A 224 -24.84 11.62 -8.32
N ALA A 225 -24.40 12.53 -7.44
CA ALA A 225 -23.50 12.19 -6.31
C ALA A 225 -24.26 11.49 -5.17
N VAL A 226 -24.65 10.23 -5.36
CA VAL A 226 -25.45 9.45 -4.39
C VAL A 226 -24.64 9.09 -3.14
N ALA A 227 -23.34 8.87 -3.29
CA ALA A 227 -22.40 8.53 -2.20
C ALA A 227 -21.14 9.38 -2.31
N ALA A 228 -20.40 9.51 -1.22
CA ALA A 228 -19.06 10.11 -1.27
C ALA A 228 -18.08 9.16 -1.96
N LYS A 229 -17.17 9.71 -2.78
CA LYS A 229 -16.14 8.95 -3.50
C LYS A 229 -14.76 9.60 -3.31
N PRO A 230 -13.72 8.83 -2.94
CA PRO A 230 -12.36 9.36 -2.91
C PRO A 230 -11.88 9.67 -4.32
N GLY A 231 -11.06 10.73 -4.46
CA GLY A 231 -10.43 11.10 -5.73
C GLY A 231 -9.12 10.37 -5.98
N PHE A 232 -8.61 10.46 -7.21
CA PHE A 232 -7.34 9.83 -7.58
C PHE A 232 -6.14 10.37 -6.80
N PHE A 233 -6.17 11.61 -6.34
CA PHE A 233 -5.15 12.13 -5.43
C PHE A 233 -5.15 11.42 -4.08
N GLU A 234 -6.32 11.07 -3.54
CA GLU A 234 -6.43 10.30 -2.30
C GLU A 234 -6.01 8.84 -2.52
N ILE A 235 -6.37 8.25 -3.66
CA ILE A 235 -6.01 6.86 -4.01
C ILE A 235 -4.50 6.72 -4.27
N ALA A 236 -3.87 7.76 -4.83
CA ALA A 236 -2.45 7.80 -5.14
C ALA A 236 -1.59 8.30 -3.96
N ASP A 237 -2.17 8.54 -2.79
CA ASP A 237 -1.44 9.05 -1.63
C ASP A 237 -0.27 8.13 -1.23
N GLY A 238 0.91 8.71 -1.01
CA GLY A 238 2.17 7.99 -0.85
C GLY A 238 2.78 7.46 -2.16
N GLY A 239 2.03 7.46 -3.26
CA GLY A 239 2.39 6.87 -4.54
C GLY A 239 2.63 7.86 -5.68
N THR A 240 2.18 7.49 -6.89
CA THR A 240 2.41 8.27 -8.11
C THR A 240 1.11 8.43 -8.89
N LEU A 241 0.81 9.66 -9.33
CA LEU A 241 -0.29 9.97 -10.25
C LEU A 241 0.29 10.34 -11.62
N PHE A 242 -0.12 9.62 -12.66
CA PHE A 242 0.20 9.92 -14.05
C PHE A 242 -0.99 10.60 -14.72
N ILE A 243 -0.81 11.83 -15.18
CA ILE A 243 -1.82 12.62 -15.88
C ILE A 243 -1.46 12.70 -17.36
N ASP A 244 -2.22 11.99 -18.18
CA ASP A 244 -2.09 12.06 -19.64
C ASP A 244 -2.91 13.24 -20.18
N GLU A 245 -2.42 13.85 -21.27
CA GLU A 245 -3.03 14.97 -21.96
C GLU A 245 -3.39 16.16 -21.05
N ILE A 246 -2.49 16.51 -20.13
CA ILE A 246 -2.71 17.61 -19.17
C ILE A 246 -3.04 18.97 -19.84
N GLY A 247 -2.68 19.14 -21.10
CA GLY A 247 -3.02 20.32 -21.89
C GLY A 247 -4.52 20.48 -22.18
N GLU A 248 -5.31 19.41 -22.06
CA GLU A 248 -6.77 19.43 -22.19
C GLU A 248 -7.49 19.76 -20.86
N MET A 249 -6.74 19.86 -19.77
CA MET A 249 -7.31 20.16 -18.46
C MET A 249 -7.85 21.61 -18.42
N PRO A 250 -9.11 21.83 -18.00
CA PRO A 250 -9.68 23.17 -17.82
C PRO A 250 -8.88 24.02 -16.85
N GLY A 251 -8.83 25.35 -17.09
CA GLY A 251 -8.04 26.27 -16.27
C GLY A 251 -8.44 26.31 -14.78
N SER A 252 -9.73 26.09 -14.48
CA SER A 252 -10.25 25.95 -13.12
C SER A 252 -9.59 24.79 -12.37
N LEU A 253 -9.39 23.65 -13.02
CA LEU A 253 -8.77 22.46 -12.44
C LEU A 253 -7.25 22.59 -12.35
N GLN A 254 -6.63 23.33 -13.27
CA GLN A 254 -5.19 23.61 -13.20
C GLN A 254 -4.81 24.38 -11.96
N ALA A 255 -5.64 25.36 -11.53
CA ALA A 255 -5.41 26.10 -10.30
C ALA A 255 -5.50 25.20 -9.04
N LYS A 256 -6.43 24.22 -9.03
CA LYS A 256 -6.54 23.23 -7.96
C LYS A 256 -5.33 22.28 -7.95
N LEU A 257 -4.93 21.82 -9.14
CA LEU A 257 -3.74 20.99 -9.31
C LEU A 257 -2.47 21.69 -8.79
N LEU A 258 -2.32 22.98 -9.05
CA LEU A 258 -1.17 23.75 -8.58
C LEU A 258 -1.07 23.74 -7.05
N ARG A 259 -2.18 23.92 -6.35
CA ARG A 259 -2.21 23.83 -4.87
C ARG A 259 -1.76 22.46 -4.35
N VAL A 260 -2.23 21.38 -4.99
CA VAL A 260 -1.77 20.04 -4.59
C VAL A 260 -0.27 19.85 -4.80
N LEU A 261 0.29 20.46 -5.87
CA LEU A 261 1.72 20.37 -6.16
C LEU A 261 2.60 21.22 -5.24
N GLU A 262 2.09 22.37 -4.77
CA GLU A 262 2.84 23.30 -3.93
C GLU A 262 2.73 22.92 -2.44
N ASP A 263 1.52 22.67 -1.97
CA ASP A 263 1.22 22.52 -0.55
C ASP A 263 0.78 21.10 -0.16
N GLY A 264 0.59 20.21 -1.13
CA GLY A 264 -0.01 18.90 -0.90
C GLY A 264 -1.48 18.96 -0.48
N SER A 265 -2.12 20.14 -0.59
CA SER A 265 -3.47 20.35 -0.06
C SER A 265 -4.54 20.24 -1.15
N MET A 266 -5.65 19.58 -0.83
CA MET A 266 -6.80 19.40 -1.71
C MET A 266 -8.12 19.46 -0.94
N ARG A 267 -9.22 19.63 -1.69
CA ARG A 267 -10.59 19.52 -1.16
C ARG A 267 -11.45 18.73 -2.12
N ARG A 268 -12.32 17.88 -1.59
CA ARG A 268 -13.34 17.20 -2.40
C ARG A 268 -14.36 18.20 -2.92
N VAL A 269 -14.95 17.88 -4.06
CA VAL A 269 -16.09 18.65 -4.60
C VAL A 269 -17.25 18.62 -3.61
N GLY A 270 -17.80 19.80 -3.28
CA GLY A 270 -18.84 19.95 -2.28
C GLY A 270 -18.35 19.96 -0.82
N SER A 271 -17.04 19.93 -0.56
CA SER A 271 -16.45 19.95 0.78
C SER A 271 -15.65 21.22 1.05
N VAL A 272 -15.78 21.74 2.27
CA VAL A 272 -14.92 22.81 2.80
C VAL A 272 -13.69 22.24 3.54
N LYS A 273 -13.70 20.94 3.85
CA LYS A 273 -12.64 20.27 4.58
C LYS A 273 -11.40 20.10 3.72
N GLU A 274 -10.28 20.62 4.20
CA GLU A 274 -8.98 20.44 3.58
C GLU A 274 -8.39 19.07 3.93
N ARG A 275 -7.75 18.43 2.95
CA ARG A 275 -7.06 17.16 3.06
C ARG A 275 -5.64 17.34 2.56
N ARG A 276 -4.69 16.62 3.14
CA ARG A 276 -3.31 16.59 2.66
C ARG A 276 -3.02 15.25 2.01
N VAL A 277 -2.27 15.30 0.90
CA VAL A 277 -1.82 14.14 0.14
C VAL A 277 -0.36 14.35 -0.26
N ASP A 278 0.40 13.26 -0.28
CA ASP A 278 1.78 13.23 -0.76
C ASP A 278 1.86 12.39 -2.04
N VAL A 279 1.74 13.04 -3.19
CA VAL A 279 1.67 12.35 -4.49
C VAL A 279 2.76 12.85 -5.42
N ARG A 280 3.59 11.92 -5.92
CA ARG A 280 4.51 12.21 -7.01
C ARG A 280 3.74 12.35 -8.32
N LEU A 281 3.93 13.46 -9.03
CA LEU A 281 3.22 13.72 -10.28
C LEU A 281 4.09 13.43 -11.50
N LEU A 282 3.60 12.56 -12.39
CA LEU A 282 4.07 12.40 -13.75
C LEU A 282 3.05 12.98 -14.70
N ARG A 283 3.47 13.86 -15.62
CA ARG A 283 2.59 14.58 -16.52
C ARG A 283 2.98 14.38 -17.94
N PHE A 284 2.00 14.36 -18.81
CA PHE A 284 2.22 14.36 -20.25
C PHE A 284 1.64 15.60 -20.92
N ALA A 285 2.40 16.16 -21.87
CA ALA A 285 1.93 17.24 -22.74
C ALA A 285 2.42 17.06 -24.17
N VAL A 286 1.55 17.34 -25.13
CA VAL A 286 1.91 17.45 -26.54
C VAL A 286 2.73 18.73 -26.75
N PRO A 287 3.80 18.71 -27.58
CA PRO A 287 4.79 19.81 -27.67
C PRO A 287 4.28 21.20 -28.02
N ASN A 288 3.06 21.35 -28.51
CA ASN A 288 2.59 22.57 -29.16
C ASN A 288 1.74 23.52 -28.31
N ARG A 289 1.54 23.28 -27.01
CA ARG A 289 0.76 24.18 -26.13
C ARG A 289 1.65 24.86 -25.09
N ARG A 290 2.09 26.07 -25.41
CA ARG A 290 3.16 26.87 -24.75
C ARG A 290 2.88 27.45 -23.36
N TRP A 291 1.66 27.49 -22.86
CA TRP A 291 1.35 28.39 -21.73
C TRP A 291 1.38 27.73 -20.34
N PHE A 292 1.19 26.42 -20.23
CA PHE A 292 1.23 25.71 -18.93
C PHE A 292 2.66 25.51 -18.39
N LEU A 293 3.68 25.61 -19.21
CA LEU A 293 5.08 25.36 -18.84
C LEU A 293 5.72 26.48 -18.03
N ARG A 294 5.09 27.67 -17.96
CA ARG A 294 5.66 28.84 -17.23
C ARG A 294 5.46 28.80 -15.72
N SER A 295 4.45 28.08 -15.20
CA SER A 295 4.07 28.12 -13.80
C SER A 295 4.80 27.14 -12.91
N ILE A 296 5.57 26.17 -13.45
CA ILE A 296 6.17 25.11 -12.63
C ILE A 296 7.68 25.11 -12.78
N ARG A 297 8.35 25.91 -11.95
CA ARG A 297 9.81 26.11 -11.96
C ARG A 297 10.66 24.90 -11.54
N HIS A 298 10.09 23.77 -11.10
CA HIS A 298 10.85 22.66 -10.49
C HIS A 298 10.58 21.28 -11.10
N SER A 299 10.07 21.19 -12.34
CA SER A 299 9.87 19.89 -13.00
C SER A 299 11.02 19.52 -13.91
N LEU A 300 11.45 18.24 -13.85
CA LEU A 300 12.35 17.67 -14.85
C LEU A 300 11.57 17.38 -16.13
N THR A 301 12.12 17.75 -17.28
CA THR A 301 11.49 17.50 -18.59
C THR A 301 12.24 16.38 -19.31
N ILE A 302 11.54 15.29 -19.63
CA ILE A 302 12.00 14.26 -20.54
C ILE A 302 11.38 14.57 -21.90
N SER A 303 12.15 15.18 -22.79
CA SER A 303 11.71 15.59 -24.12
C SER A 303 12.57 14.93 -25.19
N ARG A 304 11.93 14.45 -26.26
CA ARG A 304 12.59 14.05 -27.49
C ARG A 304 12.14 14.96 -28.62
N ARG A 305 13.04 15.72 -29.19
CA ARG A 305 12.89 16.23 -30.57
C ARG A 305 13.29 15.09 -31.52
N CYS A 306 12.36 14.30 -31.97
CA CYS A 306 12.54 13.46 -33.16
C CYS A 306 11.79 14.14 -34.31
N SER A 307 12.53 14.80 -35.17
CA SER A 307 12.10 15.04 -36.54
C SER A 307 12.10 13.68 -37.25
N TRP A 308 10.95 13.11 -37.46
CA TRP A 308 10.79 12.07 -38.46
C TRP A 308 10.84 12.75 -39.83
N GLY A 309 12.02 12.76 -40.41
CA GLY A 309 12.14 12.99 -41.83
C GLY A 309 11.39 11.87 -42.56
N THR A 310 10.36 12.24 -43.30
CA THR A 310 9.80 11.39 -44.33
C THR A 310 10.89 11.08 -45.34
N SER A 311 11.52 9.92 -45.20
CA SER A 311 12.33 9.32 -46.26
C SER A 311 11.67 8.02 -46.66
N SER A 312 10.84 8.11 -47.69
CA SER A 312 10.58 6.98 -48.54
C SER A 312 11.90 6.57 -49.19
N LYS A 313 12.35 5.35 -48.91
CA LYS A 313 13.03 4.42 -49.78
C LYS A 313 13.85 3.41 -48.99
N CYS A 314 13.54 2.21 -49.34
CA CYS A 314 14.06 0.86 -49.13
C CYS A 314 13.50 0.10 -47.99
#